data_b28f6f9ac25d06dc031548306a3316c1
#
_entry.id   b28f6f9ac25d06dc031548306a3316c1
#
_cell.length_a   1.000
_cell.length_b   1.000
_cell.length_c   1.000
_cell.angle_alpha   90.00
_cell.angle_beta   90.00
_cell.angle_gamma   90.00
#
_symmetry.space_group_name_H-M   'P 1'
#
loop_
_entity.id
_entity.type
_entity.pdbx_description
1 polymer ?
#
loop_
_entity_poly.entity_id
_entity_poly.type
_entity_poly.pdbx_seq_one_letter_code
_entity_poly.pdbx_strand_id
1 'polypeptide(L)'
;MGVPSNLKYTKDHEWIRVEGDNTAYVGITDFAQGELGELVFIEVDTVGDTLGSGDVFGTVEAVKTTAELFLPVAGKILEFNPTLDESEGDNPGVINTDPYGEGWIIKMEIQNPEELNELMGAEDYDALIA
;
A
#
# COMPACT_ATOMS: atom_id res chain seq x y z
N MET A 1 7.48 19.56 -0.99
CA MET A 1 6.90 18.67 -2.03
C MET A 1 5.77 17.88 -1.42
N GLY A 2 4.62 17.94 -2.03
CA GLY A 2 3.47 17.23 -1.52
C GLY A 2 3.38 15.82 -2.08
N VAL A 3 2.59 15.00 -1.43
CA VAL A 3 2.26 13.69 -1.95
C VAL A 3 1.22 13.82 -3.07
N PRO A 4 1.04 12.78 -3.90
CA PRO A 4 0.04 12.85 -4.98
C PRO A 4 -1.35 13.20 -4.46
N SER A 5 -2.04 14.08 -5.19
CA SER A 5 -3.34 14.60 -4.75
C SER A 5 -4.50 13.69 -5.14
N ASN A 6 -4.26 12.71 -5.99
CA ASN A 6 -5.31 11.80 -6.47
C ASN A 6 -5.42 10.52 -5.64
N LEU A 7 -4.71 10.44 -4.53
CA LEU A 7 -4.71 9.27 -3.66
C LEU A 7 -5.31 9.61 -2.31
N LYS A 8 -5.62 8.57 -1.54
CA LYS A 8 -5.99 8.69 -0.13
C LYS A 8 -4.90 8.00 0.70
N TYR A 9 -4.79 8.39 1.96
CA TYR A 9 -3.67 7.98 2.81
C TYR A 9 -4.14 7.55 4.18
N THR A 10 -3.41 6.60 4.80
CA THR A 10 -3.65 6.20 6.18
C THR A 10 -2.57 6.77 7.09
N LYS A 11 -2.86 6.75 8.38
CA LYS A 11 -1.87 7.17 9.39
C LYS A 11 -0.70 6.19 9.49
N ASP A 12 -0.84 5.01 8.90
CA ASP A 12 0.23 4.00 8.85
C ASP A 12 1.05 4.12 7.58
N HIS A 13 0.86 5.22 6.83
CA HIS A 13 1.66 5.55 5.64
C HIS A 13 1.43 4.63 4.47
N GLU A 14 0.20 4.17 4.31
CA GLU A 14 -0.23 3.44 3.10
C GLU A 14 -1.08 4.37 2.26
N TRP A 15 -1.01 4.18 0.94
CA TRP A 15 -1.86 4.92 0.03
C TRP A 15 -2.82 3.96 -0.67
N ILE A 16 -3.96 4.50 -1.12
CA ILE A 16 -4.92 3.75 -1.91
C ILE A 16 -5.34 4.60 -3.11
N ARG A 17 -5.32 3.98 -4.29
CA ARG A 17 -5.74 4.63 -5.53
C ARG A 17 -6.95 3.88 -6.07
N VAL A 18 -8.12 4.53 -6.02
CA VAL A 18 -9.36 3.90 -6.46
C VAL A 18 -9.43 3.93 -7.98
N GLU A 19 -9.68 2.76 -8.57
CA GLU A 19 -9.95 2.63 -9.99
C GLU A 19 -11.46 2.49 -10.15
N GLY A 20 -11.94 2.29 -11.36
CA GLY A 20 -13.36 2.03 -11.57
C GLY A 20 -13.78 0.71 -10.96
N ASP A 21 -15.07 0.45 -10.89
CA ASP A 21 -15.63 -0.84 -10.50
C ASP A 21 -15.27 -1.28 -9.08
N ASN A 22 -15.05 -0.31 -8.17
CA ASN A 22 -14.72 -0.57 -6.77
C ASN A 22 -13.42 -1.33 -6.59
N THR A 23 -12.50 -1.26 -7.55
CA THR A 23 -11.17 -1.81 -7.37
C THR A 23 -10.19 -0.70 -7.03
N ALA A 24 -9.09 -1.08 -6.37
CA ALA A 24 -8.09 -0.11 -5.95
C ALA A 24 -6.73 -0.77 -5.88
N TYR A 25 -5.69 0.05 -6.06
CA TYR A 25 -4.32 -0.36 -5.79
C TYR A 25 -3.89 0.23 -4.45
N VAL A 26 -3.08 -0.52 -3.71
CA VAL A 26 -2.59 -0.11 -2.39
C VAL A 26 -1.08 -0.27 -2.35
N GLY A 27 -0.41 0.70 -1.78
CA GLY A 27 1.03 0.65 -1.59
C GLY A 27 1.44 1.47 -0.38
N ILE A 28 2.74 1.69 -0.22
CA ILE A 28 3.25 2.54 0.86
C ILE A 28 3.76 3.84 0.26
N THR A 29 3.74 4.90 1.09
CA THR A 29 4.11 6.24 0.63
C THR A 29 5.63 6.36 0.49
N ASP A 30 6.05 7.41 -0.22
CA ASP A 30 7.47 7.72 -0.32
C ASP A 30 8.08 7.96 1.06
N PHE A 31 7.33 8.60 1.96
CA PHE A 31 7.78 8.79 3.33
C PHE A 31 8.06 7.44 4.00
N ALA A 32 7.13 6.48 3.84
CA ALA A 32 7.28 5.17 4.47
C ALA A 32 8.49 4.41 3.94
N GLN A 33 8.69 4.40 2.61
CA GLN A 33 9.84 3.69 2.06
C GLN A 33 11.15 4.33 2.50
N GLY A 34 11.14 5.66 2.66
CA GLY A 34 12.33 6.35 3.14
C GLY A 34 12.67 5.99 4.59
N GLU A 35 11.64 5.82 5.42
CA GLU A 35 11.82 5.41 6.81
C GLU A 35 12.30 3.98 6.92
N LEU A 36 11.82 3.10 6.05
CA LEU A 36 12.21 1.70 6.07
C LEU A 36 13.60 1.47 5.46
N GLY A 37 13.96 2.28 4.47
CA GLY A 37 15.20 2.10 3.76
C GLY A 37 15.08 1.06 2.67
N GLU A 38 16.19 0.43 2.31
CA GLU A 38 16.21 -0.52 1.20
C GLU A 38 15.35 -1.74 1.51
N LEU A 39 14.37 -2.02 0.65
CA LEU A 39 13.46 -3.14 0.81
C LEU A 39 14.05 -4.37 0.15
N VAL A 40 13.94 -5.51 0.84
CA VAL A 40 14.55 -6.76 0.36
C VAL A 40 13.53 -7.86 0.12
N PHE A 41 12.33 -7.76 0.70
CA PHE A 41 11.33 -8.82 0.55
C PHE A 41 9.94 -8.30 0.90
N ILE A 42 8.96 -8.66 0.09
CA ILE A 42 7.55 -8.35 0.35
C ILE A 42 6.79 -9.67 0.34
N GLU A 43 6.01 -9.92 1.38
CA GLU A 43 5.20 -11.12 1.44
C GLU A 43 3.73 -10.76 1.55
N VAL A 44 2.91 -11.33 0.66
CA VAL A 44 1.45 -11.20 0.71
C VAL A 44 0.88 -12.59 0.51
N ASP A 45 0.36 -13.18 1.57
CA ASP A 45 -0.23 -14.52 1.51
C ASP A 45 -1.74 -14.49 1.67
N THR A 46 -2.34 -13.31 1.49
CA THR A 46 -3.77 -13.09 1.69
C THR A 46 -4.56 -12.95 0.39
N VAL A 47 -3.93 -13.18 -0.77
CA VAL A 47 -4.64 -13.11 -2.05
C VAL A 47 -5.81 -14.09 -2.02
N GLY A 48 -7.00 -13.58 -2.37
CA GLY A 48 -8.23 -14.36 -2.30
C GLY A 48 -9.00 -14.19 -1.01
N ASP A 49 -8.38 -13.63 0.04
CA ASP A 49 -9.04 -13.43 1.32
C ASP A 49 -9.79 -12.10 1.35
N THR A 50 -10.86 -12.05 2.13
CA THR A 50 -11.58 -10.82 2.41
C THR A 50 -11.18 -10.37 3.82
N LEU A 51 -10.68 -9.14 3.92
CA LEU A 51 -10.15 -8.60 5.18
C LEU A 51 -10.89 -7.32 5.56
N GLY A 52 -10.81 -6.96 6.83
CA GLY A 52 -11.37 -5.70 7.32
C GLY A 52 -10.35 -4.58 7.27
N SER A 53 -10.85 -3.36 7.41
CA SER A 53 -9.99 -2.19 7.55
C SER A 53 -9.07 -2.37 8.75
N GLY A 54 -7.78 -2.13 8.57
CA GLY A 54 -6.80 -2.28 9.63
C GLY A 54 -6.24 -3.68 9.80
N ASP A 55 -6.76 -4.67 9.07
CA ASP A 55 -6.19 -6.02 9.14
C ASP A 55 -4.86 -6.06 8.39
N VAL A 56 -3.97 -6.93 8.84
CA VAL A 56 -2.67 -7.12 8.19
C VAL A 56 -2.87 -7.88 6.89
N PHE A 57 -2.47 -7.29 5.76
CA PHE A 57 -2.59 -7.99 4.48
C PHE A 57 -1.24 -8.54 3.98
N GLY A 58 -0.15 -8.10 4.59
CA GLY A 58 1.16 -8.56 4.19
C GLY A 58 2.23 -7.98 5.07
N THR A 59 3.48 -8.27 4.75
CA THR A 59 4.64 -7.74 5.47
C THR A 59 5.68 -7.25 4.49
N VAL A 60 6.48 -6.29 4.93
CA VAL A 60 7.61 -5.79 4.17
C VAL A 60 8.86 -5.93 5.01
N GLU A 61 9.90 -6.48 4.39
CA GLU A 61 11.19 -6.65 5.06
C GLU A 61 12.21 -5.74 4.40
N ALA A 62 12.86 -4.91 5.23
CA ALA A 62 13.93 -4.04 4.78
C ALA A 62 15.24 -4.54 5.38
N VAL A 63 16.35 -4.01 4.90
CA VAL A 63 17.66 -4.40 5.43
C VAL A 63 17.71 -4.20 6.95
N LYS A 64 17.14 -3.11 7.43
CA LYS A 64 17.26 -2.72 8.84
C LYS A 64 16.07 -3.09 9.73
N THR A 65 14.92 -3.42 9.14
CA THR A 65 13.71 -3.64 9.94
C THR A 65 12.63 -4.36 9.13
N THR A 66 11.58 -4.79 9.83
CA THR A 66 10.41 -5.44 9.22
C THR A 66 9.17 -4.69 9.69
N ALA A 67 8.16 -4.57 8.82
CA ALA A 67 6.91 -3.90 9.16
C ALA A 67 5.73 -4.67 8.61
N GLU A 68 4.59 -4.53 9.29
CA GLU A 68 3.32 -5.10 8.80
C GLU A 68 2.60 -4.08 7.95
N LEU A 69 1.84 -4.59 6.97
CA LEU A 69 1.06 -3.74 6.07
C LEU A 69 -0.42 -3.90 6.42
N PHE A 70 -1.09 -2.77 6.65
CA PHE A 70 -2.48 -2.75 7.10
C PHE A 70 -3.40 -2.32 5.98
N LEU A 71 -4.53 -3.01 5.84
CA LEU A 71 -5.47 -2.71 4.77
C LEU A 71 -6.21 -1.39 5.07
N PRO A 72 -6.20 -0.43 4.11
CA PRO A 72 -6.82 0.88 4.36
C PRO A 72 -8.33 0.84 4.53
N VAL A 73 -9.00 -0.02 3.76
CA VAL A 73 -10.45 -0.19 3.81
C VAL A 73 -10.77 -1.67 3.65
N ALA A 74 -11.94 -2.10 4.11
CA ALA A 74 -12.32 -3.51 4.00
C ALA A 74 -12.47 -3.92 2.53
N GLY A 75 -12.04 -5.13 2.22
CA GLY A 75 -12.17 -5.64 0.87
C GLY A 75 -11.49 -6.97 0.66
N LYS A 76 -11.58 -7.45 -0.58
CA LYS A 76 -10.98 -8.70 -0.99
C LYS A 76 -9.66 -8.42 -1.69
N ILE A 77 -8.63 -9.17 -1.33
CA ILE A 77 -7.31 -9.03 -1.95
C ILE A 77 -7.34 -9.81 -3.27
N LEU A 78 -7.19 -9.11 -4.39
CA LEU A 78 -7.31 -9.71 -5.71
C LEU A 78 -5.97 -10.17 -6.28
N GLU A 79 -4.93 -9.35 -6.12
CA GLU A 79 -3.63 -9.63 -6.72
C GLU A 79 -2.52 -9.08 -5.83
N PHE A 80 -1.38 -9.77 -5.88
CA PHE A 80 -0.11 -9.28 -5.37
C PHE A 80 0.72 -8.87 -6.59
N ASN A 81 1.36 -7.72 -6.53
CA ASN A 81 2.13 -7.20 -7.67
C ASN A 81 3.23 -8.20 -8.06
N PRO A 82 3.18 -8.76 -9.26
CA PRO A 82 4.17 -9.78 -9.65
C PRO A 82 5.60 -9.25 -9.71
N THR A 83 5.78 -7.94 -9.88
CA THR A 83 7.11 -7.34 -9.85
C THR A 83 7.78 -7.54 -8.50
N LEU A 84 6.99 -7.59 -7.42
CA LEU A 84 7.49 -7.72 -6.05
C LEU A 84 7.65 -9.19 -5.62
N ASP A 85 6.95 -10.10 -6.28
CA ASP A 85 6.90 -11.51 -5.90
C ASP A 85 8.24 -12.16 -6.17
N GLU A 86 8.86 -12.75 -5.14
CA GLU A 86 10.19 -13.35 -5.30
C GLU A 86 10.21 -14.53 -6.28
N SER A 87 9.04 -15.15 -6.51
CA SER A 87 8.94 -16.23 -7.48
C SER A 87 8.72 -15.72 -8.91
N GLU A 88 8.56 -14.42 -9.10
CA GLU A 88 8.34 -13.83 -10.42
C GLU A 88 9.35 -12.71 -10.67
N GLY A 89 8.97 -11.45 -10.43
CA GLY A 89 9.84 -10.33 -10.73
C GLY A 89 10.98 -10.13 -9.74
N ASP A 90 10.74 -10.47 -8.48
CA ASP A 90 11.73 -10.40 -7.40
C ASP A 90 12.44 -9.04 -7.33
N ASN A 91 11.65 -7.96 -7.44
CA ASN A 91 12.21 -6.62 -7.45
C ASN A 91 11.54 -5.73 -6.41
N PRO A 92 11.77 -5.98 -5.11
CA PRO A 92 11.17 -5.14 -4.07
C PRO A 92 11.68 -3.70 -4.11
N GLY A 93 12.84 -3.48 -4.70
CA GLY A 93 13.42 -2.13 -4.81
C GLY A 93 12.58 -1.17 -5.64
N VAL A 94 11.63 -1.67 -6.44
CA VAL A 94 10.77 -0.77 -7.21
C VAL A 94 9.92 0.11 -6.29
N ILE A 95 9.62 -0.36 -5.08
CA ILE A 95 8.92 0.46 -4.11
C ILE A 95 9.77 1.66 -3.70
N ASN A 96 11.08 1.45 -3.56
CA ASN A 96 12.00 2.54 -3.20
C ASN A 96 12.11 3.58 -4.31
N THR A 97 12.03 3.16 -5.56
CA THR A 97 12.25 4.07 -6.69
C THR A 97 10.95 4.66 -7.25
N ASP A 98 9.83 3.94 -7.11
CA ASP A 98 8.55 4.38 -7.70
C ASP A 98 7.38 3.93 -6.84
N PRO A 99 7.28 4.42 -5.59
CA PRO A 99 6.29 3.92 -4.64
C PRO A 99 4.84 4.16 -5.05
N TYR A 100 4.56 5.17 -5.86
CA TYR A 100 3.19 5.51 -6.26
C TYR A 100 2.82 4.96 -7.63
N GLY A 101 3.76 4.40 -8.36
CA GLY A 101 3.53 3.86 -9.70
C GLY A 101 3.72 2.35 -9.72
N GLU A 102 4.86 1.93 -10.25
CA GLU A 102 5.16 0.50 -10.41
C GLU A 102 5.28 -0.22 -9.08
N GLY A 103 5.49 0.51 -7.98
CA GLY A 103 5.67 -0.05 -6.65
C GLY A 103 4.37 -0.32 -5.88
N TRP A 104 3.22 -0.37 -6.54
CA TRP A 104 1.99 -0.78 -5.84
C TRP A 104 2.18 -2.21 -5.31
N ILE A 105 1.52 -2.51 -4.17
CA ILE A 105 1.73 -3.80 -3.51
C ILE A 105 0.61 -4.77 -3.81
N ILE A 106 -0.64 -4.35 -3.64
CA ILE A 106 -1.80 -5.21 -3.92
C ILE A 106 -2.84 -4.49 -4.74
N LYS A 107 -3.69 -5.28 -5.40
CA LYS A 107 -4.93 -4.81 -5.99
C LYS A 107 -6.05 -5.44 -5.18
N MET A 108 -7.08 -4.65 -4.85
CA MET A 108 -8.17 -5.13 -4.00
C MET A 108 -9.52 -4.71 -4.57
N GLU A 109 -10.56 -5.40 -4.12
CA GLU A 109 -11.94 -5.01 -4.39
C GLU A 109 -12.51 -4.39 -3.11
N ILE A 110 -12.94 -3.14 -3.19
CA ILE A 110 -13.46 -2.41 -2.04
C ILE A 110 -14.87 -2.89 -1.74
N GLN A 111 -15.14 -3.26 -0.49
CA GLN A 111 -16.48 -3.72 -0.10
C GLN A 111 -17.34 -2.61 0.45
N ASN A 112 -16.73 -1.61 1.08
CA ASN A 112 -17.48 -0.50 1.66
C ASN A 112 -16.83 0.82 1.27
N PRO A 113 -17.23 1.39 0.12
CA PRO A 113 -16.60 2.62 -0.37
C PRO A 113 -16.70 3.79 0.60
N GLU A 114 -17.67 3.77 1.53
CA GLU A 114 -17.80 4.85 2.50
C GLU A 114 -16.61 4.97 3.42
N GLU A 115 -15.88 3.87 3.63
CA GLU A 115 -14.68 3.92 4.46
C GLU A 115 -13.59 4.80 3.89
N LEU A 116 -13.63 5.06 2.58
CA LEU A 116 -12.67 5.98 1.96
C LEU A 116 -12.76 7.38 2.52
N ASN A 117 -13.95 7.76 3.01
CA ASN A 117 -14.16 9.09 3.57
C ASN A 117 -13.43 9.29 4.90
N GLU A 118 -12.99 8.20 5.53
CA GLU A 118 -12.27 8.26 6.80
C GLU A 118 -10.77 8.39 6.61
N LEU A 119 -10.30 8.28 5.37
CA LEU A 119 -8.89 8.39 5.06
C LEU A 119 -8.50 9.84 4.81
N MET A 120 -7.20 10.11 4.93
CA MET A 120 -6.67 11.44 4.70
C MET A 120 -6.49 11.72 3.22
N GLY A 121 -6.78 12.96 2.82
CA GLY A 121 -6.35 13.43 1.51
C GLY A 121 -4.89 13.85 1.58
N ALA A 122 -4.35 14.32 0.45
CA ALA A 122 -2.94 14.68 0.37
C ALA A 122 -2.56 15.76 1.35
N GLU A 123 -3.40 16.78 1.52
CA GLU A 123 -3.08 17.93 2.37
C GLU A 123 -2.98 17.50 3.83
N ASP A 124 -3.92 16.68 4.29
CA ASP A 124 -3.91 16.21 5.67
C ASP A 124 -2.72 15.28 5.93
N TYR A 125 -2.40 14.44 4.96
CA TYR A 125 -1.28 13.52 5.12
C TYR A 125 0.05 14.28 5.12
N ASP A 126 0.20 15.29 4.24
CA ASP A 126 1.41 16.12 4.25
C ASP A 126 1.61 16.80 5.60
N ALA A 127 0.52 17.23 6.24
CA ALA A 127 0.59 17.83 7.56
C ALA A 127 1.04 16.82 8.61
N LEU A 128 0.61 15.57 8.47
CA LEU A 128 0.98 14.51 9.41
C LEU A 128 2.48 14.22 9.39
N ILE A 129 3.09 14.23 8.21
CA ILE A 129 4.50 13.87 8.05
C ILE A 129 5.43 15.07 8.04
N ALA A 130 4.90 16.27 8.18
CA ALA A 130 5.69 17.49 8.16
C ALA A 130 6.59 17.62 9.40
#